data_c3703e2e745e4b114b70ab1019030882
#
_entry.id   c3703e2e745e4b114b70ab1019030882
#
_cell.length_a   1.000
_cell.length_b   1.000
_cell.length_c   1.000
_cell.angle_alpha   90.00
_cell.angle_beta   90.00
_cell.angle_gamma   90.00
#
_symmetry.space_group_name_H-M   'P 1'
#
loop_
_entity.id
_entity.type
_entity.pdbx_description
1 polymer ?
#
loop_
_entity_poly.entity_id
_entity_poly.type
_entity_poly.pdbx_seq_one_letter_code
_entity_poly.pdbx_strand_id
1 'polypeptide(L)'
;MITLRAIDEDNYKQCFDLKAPAEKEAFVDSVTYSLAEAWVYGPDIKPFAIYDDETMVGFVSMYVGEENPQIINFLIDCAFQKKGLGTQAAKTCIDCLRNSYGARRVSVPVALEHTAAQSFWSKLGFTFSDSIEDGYVFMRLSLP
;
A
#
# COMPACT_ATOMS: atom_id res chain seq x y z
N MET A 1 14.58 0.06 10.54
CA MET A 1 14.59 -0.44 9.16
C MET A 1 13.22 -1.02 8.79
N ILE A 2 12.67 -0.56 7.71
CA ILE A 2 11.36 -1.03 7.26
C ILE A 2 11.48 -2.37 6.54
N THR A 3 10.63 -3.31 6.93
CA THR A 3 10.50 -4.61 6.26
C THR A 3 9.03 -4.93 6.03
N LEU A 4 8.76 -5.74 5.01
CA LEU A 4 7.44 -6.30 4.74
C LEU A 4 7.45 -7.76 5.19
N ARG A 5 6.48 -8.14 6.02
CA ARG A 5 6.37 -9.52 6.50
C ARG A 5 5.03 -10.11 6.11
N ALA A 6 5.06 -11.37 5.71
CA ALA A 6 3.83 -12.11 5.44
C ALA A 6 2.95 -12.11 6.69
N ILE A 7 1.63 -12.09 6.46
CA ILE A 7 0.67 -12.15 7.55
C ILE A 7 0.37 -13.62 7.81
N ASP A 8 0.49 -14.03 9.08
CA ASP A 8 0.37 -15.42 9.50
C ASP A 8 -0.42 -15.53 10.81
N GLU A 9 -0.44 -16.72 11.39
CA GLU A 9 -1.16 -16.98 12.64
C GLU A 9 -0.59 -16.18 13.82
N ASP A 10 0.66 -15.76 13.74
CA ASP A 10 1.32 -15.06 14.85
C ASP A 10 1.06 -13.55 14.84
N ASN A 11 0.78 -12.95 13.69
CA ASN A 11 0.67 -11.51 13.59
C ASN A 11 -0.68 -10.99 13.06
N TYR A 12 -1.57 -11.86 12.55
CA TYR A 12 -2.78 -11.38 11.88
C TYR A 12 -3.73 -10.59 12.80
N LYS A 13 -3.81 -10.98 14.07
CA LYS A 13 -4.67 -10.28 15.02
C LYS A 13 -4.20 -8.86 15.28
N GLN A 14 -2.87 -8.67 15.36
CA GLN A 14 -2.30 -7.35 15.54
C GLN A 14 -2.62 -6.45 14.34
N CYS A 15 -2.71 -7.00 13.14
CA CYS A 15 -3.08 -6.23 11.96
C CYS A 15 -4.46 -5.58 12.10
N PHE A 16 -5.39 -6.21 12.81
CA PHE A 16 -6.73 -5.67 12.99
C PHE A 16 -6.77 -4.41 13.85
N ASP A 17 -5.73 -4.17 14.63
CA ASP A 17 -5.64 -2.99 15.49
C ASP A 17 -5.05 -1.77 14.76
N LEU A 18 -4.54 -1.95 13.54
CA LEU A 18 -4.00 -0.87 12.73
C LEU A 18 -5.12 0.03 12.24
N LYS A 19 -4.94 1.34 12.37
CA LYS A 19 -5.94 2.33 11.99
C LYS A 19 -5.31 3.51 11.27
N ALA A 20 -5.93 3.91 10.15
CA ALA A 20 -5.59 5.17 9.50
C ALA A 20 -5.94 6.34 10.42
N PRO A 21 -5.27 7.51 10.29
CA PRO A 21 -5.74 8.72 10.94
C PRO A 21 -7.21 8.97 10.58
N ALA A 22 -7.98 9.55 11.51
CA ALA A 22 -9.42 9.74 11.33
C ALA A 22 -9.78 10.46 10.03
N GLU A 23 -8.99 11.44 9.63
CA GLU A 23 -9.21 12.20 8.39
C GLU A 23 -8.96 11.39 7.11
N LYS A 24 -8.37 10.21 7.24
CA LYS A 24 -8.04 9.33 6.10
C LYS A 24 -8.89 8.05 6.07
N GLU A 25 -9.65 7.75 7.11
CA GLU A 25 -10.40 6.49 7.21
C GLU A 25 -11.34 6.25 6.03
N ALA A 26 -11.93 7.32 5.49
CA ALA A 26 -12.86 7.21 4.36
C ALA A 26 -12.17 6.79 3.05
N PHE A 27 -10.84 6.86 2.97
CA PHE A 27 -10.10 6.65 1.74
C PHE A 27 -9.31 5.33 1.71
N VAL A 28 -9.34 4.55 2.78
CA VAL A 28 -8.63 3.27 2.84
C VAL A 28 -9.58 2.16 3.29
N ASP A 29 -9.44 1.00 2.67
CA ASP A 29 -10.19 -0.19 3.10
C ASP A 29 -9.61 -0.71 4.41
N SER A 30 -10.45 -1.36 5.19
CA SER A 30 -9.99 -2.00 6.42
C SER A 30 -9.02 -3.14 6.11
N VAL A 31 -8.21 -3.50 7.10
CA VAL A 31 -7.33 -4.67 6.99
C VAL A 31 -8.17 -5.94 6.74
N THR A 32 -9.29 -6.08 7.45
CA THR A 32 -10.18 -7.23 7.28
C THR A 32 -10.68 -7.34 5.84
N TYR A 33 -11.15 -6.25 5.25
CA TYR A 33 -11.59 -6.23 3.86
C TYR A 33 -10.45 -6.63 2.92
N SER A 34 -9.27 -6.07 3.14
CA SER A 34 -8.10 -6.32 2.30
C SER A 34 -7.64 -7.77 2.36
N LEU A 35 -7.72 -8.40 3.53
CA LEU A 35 -7.38 -9.82 3.68
C LEU A 35 -8.41 -10.73 2.99
N ALA A 36 -9.70 -10.37 3.05
CA ALA A 36 -10.74 -11.11 2.34
C ALA A 36 -10.54 -11.02 0.84
N GLU A 37 -10.22 -9.83 0.33
CA GLU A 37 -9.92 -9.61 -1.09
C GLU A 37 -8.71 -10.44 -1.53
N ALA A 38 -7.65 -10.45 -0.73
CA ALA A 38 -6.45 -11.23 -1.02
C ALA A 38 -6.76 -12.74 -1.09
N TRP A 39 -7.66 -13.21 -0.24
CA TRP A 39 -8.11 -14.60 -0.29
C TRP A 39 -8.83 -14.91 -1.61
N VAL A 40 -9.73 -14.02 -2.04
CA VAL A 40 -10.52 -14.20 -3.26
C VAL A 40 -9.65 -14.24 -4.50
N TYR A 41 -8.68 -13.32 -4.60
CA TYR A 41 -7.82 -13.21 -5.78
C TYR A 41 -6.58 -14.11 -5.72
N GLY A 42 -6.41 -14.85 -4.64
CA GLY A 42 -5.36 -15.88 -4.54
C GLY A 42 -3.95 -15.32 -4.71
N PRO A 43 -3.15 -15.88 -5.67
CA PRO A 43 -1.74 -15.51 -5.78
C PRO A 43 -1.51 -14.10 -6.32
N ASP A 44 -2.51 -13.45 -6.90
CA ASP A 44 -2.34 -12.14 -7.54
C ASP A 44 -2.33 -10.98 -6.54
N ILE A 45 -2.92 -11.15 -5.37
CA ILE A 45 -2.91 -10.13 -4.33
C ILE A 45 -2.13 -10.62 -3.13
N LYS A 46 -1.13 -9.84 -2.73
CA LYS A 46 -0.24 -10.15 -1.61
C LYS A 46 -0.41 -9.12 -0.50
N PRO A 47 -0.95 -9.52 0.66
CA PRO A 47 -1.00 -8.64 1.82
C PRO A 47 0.28 -8.80 2.66
N PHE A 48 0.77 -7.68 3.20
CA PHE A 48 1.94 -7.68 4.08
C PHE A 48 1.71 -6.76 5.27
N ALA A 49 2.24 -7.16 6.41
CA ALA A 49 2.40 -6.27 7.54
C ALA A 49 3.69 -5.47 7.36
N ILE A 50 3.64 -4.19 7.66
CA ILE A 50 4.80 -3.31 7.57
C ILE A 50 5.41 -3.18 8.96
N TYR A 51 6.68 -3.46 9.07
CA TYR A 51 7.42 -3.40 10.34
C TYR A 51 8.53 -2.36 10.27
N ASP A 52 8.73 -1.67 11.38
CA ASP A 52 9.95 -0.92 11.66
C ASP A 52 10.72 -1.72 12.70
N ASP A 53 11.77 -2.39 12.28
CA ASP A 53 12.47 -3.42 13.07
C ASP A 53 11.48 -4.48 13.55
N GLU A 54 11.22 -4.58 14.86
CA GLU A 54 10.29 -5.58 15.41
C GLU A 54 8.89 -5.01 15.71
N THR A 55 8.65 -3.75 15.36
CA THR A 55 7.36 -3.09 15.64
C THR A 55 6.50 -3.03 14.40
N MET A 56 5.29 -3.57 14.48
CA MET A 56 4.33 -3.44 13.38
C MET A 56 3.80 -2.00 13.32
N VAL A 57 4.00 -1.35 12.19
CA VAL A 57 3.63 0.07 12.02
C VAL A 57 2.58 0.29 10.94
N GLY A 58 2.26 -0.73 10.13
CA GLY A 58 1.31 -0.54 9.05
C GLY A 58 0.97 -1.82 8.31
N PHE A 59 0.25 -1.64 7.23
CA PHE A 59 -0.25 -2.72 6.38
C PHE A 59 -0.22 -2.26 4.92
N VAL A 60 0.03 -3.19 4.02
CA VAL A 60 -0.09 -2.94 2.59
C VAL A 60 -0.64 -4.17 1.89
N SER A 61 -1.46 -3.94 0.89
CA SER A 61 -1.93 -4.98 -0.03
C SER A 61 -1.48 -4.58 -1.43
N MET A 62 -0.87 -5.52 -2.16
CA MET A 62 -0.33 -5.26 -3.49
C MET A 62 -0.86 -6.27 -4.50
N TYR A 63 -1.22 -5.77 -5.68
CA TYR A 63 -1.52 -6.61 -6.83
C TYR A 63 -0.20 -6.87 -7.55
N VAL A 64 0.14 -8.14 -7.70
CA VAL A 64 1.44 -8.55 -8.29
C VAL A 64 1.29 -9.22 -9.66
N GLY A 65 0.08 -9.17 -10.23
CA GLY A 65 -0.16 -9.69 -11.57
C GLY A 65 0.68 -8.99 -12.62
N GLU A 66 1.02 -9.71 -13.68
CA GLU A 66 2.03 -9.29 -14.65
C GLU A 66 1.79 -7.95 -15.35
N GLU A 67 0.54 -7.63 -15.64
CA GLU A 67 0.24 -6.50 -16.52
C GLU A 67 0.16 -5.14 -15.84
N ASN A 68 -0.17 -5.12 -14.55
CA ASN A 68 -0.40 -3.85 -13.87
C ASN A 68 -0.15 -3.97 -12.37
N PRO A 69 1.10 -4.14 -11.95
CA PRO A 69 1.41 -4.18 -10.51
C PRO A 69 0.93 -2.92 -9.82
N GLN A 70 0.29 -3.09 -8.65
CA GLN A 70 -0.31 -1.98 -7.93
C GLN A 70 -0.05 -2.07 -6.44
N ILE A 71 0.09 -0.90 -5.82
CA ILE A 71 -0.03 -0.77 -4.37
C ILE A 71 -1.50 -0.39 -4.13
N ILE A 72 -2.30 -1.32 -3.61
CA ILE A 72 -3.75 -1.15 -3.54
C ILE A 72 -4.18 -0.44 -2.26
N ASN A 73 -3.84 -1.02 -1.11
CA ASN A 73 -4.15 -0.46 0.19
C ASN A 73 -2.83 -0.27 0.94
N PHE A 74 -2.59 0.94 1.38
CA PHE A 74 -1.35 1.32 2.03
C PHE A 74 -1.70 2.14 3.26
N LEU A 75 -1.29 1.65 4.42
CA LEU A 75 -1.69 2.23 5.69
C LEU A 75 -0.50 2.24 6.65
N ILE A 76 -0.19 3.41 7.19
CA ILE A 76 0.66 3.55 8.37
C ILE A 76 -0.25 3.89 9.54
N ASP A 77 -0.16 3.12 10.61
CA ASP A 77 -1.00 3.29 11.78
C ASP A 77 -0.92 4.71 12.34
N CYS A 78 -2.04 5.22 12.85
CA CYS A 78 -2.13 6.60 13.33
C CYS A 78 -1.10 6.92 14.44
N ALA A 79 -0.68 5.93 15.21
CA ALA A 79 0.34 6.12 16.25
C ALA A 79 1.74 6.39 15.70
N PHE A 80 1.98 6.10 14.41
CA PHE A 80 3.31 6.17 13.79
C PHE A 80 3.40 7.21 12.68
N GLN A 81 2.45 8.11 12.60
CA GLN A 81 2.45 9.18 11.60
C GLN A 81 3.54 10.22 11.83
N LYS A 82 3.91 10.94 10.77
CA LYS A 82 4.84 12.08 10.81
C LYS A 82 6.27 11.73 11.24
N LYS A 83 6.69 10.49 11.02
CA LYS A 83 8.04 10.02 11.34
C LYS A 83 8.84 9.63 10.09
N GLY A 84 8.32 9.91 8.90
CA GLY A 84 8.95 9.50 7.66
C GLY A 84 8.79 8.02 7.32
N LEU A 85 8.04 7.27 8.12
CA LEU A 85 7.88 5.82 7.91
C LEU A 85 7.08 5.52 6.66
N GLY A 86 6.08 6.36 6.34
CA GLY A 86 5.28 6.18 5.12
C GLY A 86 6.14 6.21 3.87
N THR A 87 7.04 7.17 3.76
CA THR A 87 7.94 7.29 2.61
C THR A 87 8.87 6.08 2.52
N GLN A 88 9.45 5.66 3.63
CA GLN A 88 10.31 4.49 3.66
C GLN A 88 9.55 3.22 3.29
N ALA A 89 8.35 3.06 3.83
CA ALA A 89 7.50 1.90 3.54
C ALA A 89 7.08 1.85 2.07
N ALA A 90 6.70 3.00 1.50
CA ALA A 90 6.33 3.08 0.08
C ALA A 90 7.50 2.68 -0.82
N LYS A 91 8.70 3.17 -0.53
CA LYS A 91 9.91 2.78 -1.26
C LYS A 91 10.19 1.29 -1.15
N THR A 92 10.00 0.71 0.03
CA THR A 92 10.17 -0.73 0.25
C THR A 92 9.16 -1.53 -0.57
N CYS A 93 7.91 -1.07 -0.66
CA CYS A 93 6.89 -1.70 -1.49
C CYS A 93 7.27 -1.66 -2.98
N ILE A 94 7.73 -0.51 -3.45
CA ILE A 94 8.17 -0.34 -4.84
C ILE A 94 9.35 -1.28 -5.13
N ASP A 95 10.32 -1.36 -4.24
CA ASP A 95 11.46 -2.26 -4.39
C ASP A 95 11.03 -3.72 -4.39
N CYS A 96 10.07 -4.09 -3.56
CA CYS A 96 9.51 -5.44 -3.54
C CYS A 96 8.87 -5.79 -4.89
N LEU A 97 8.05 -4.92 -5.43
CA LEU A 97 7.42 -5.14 -6.73
C LEU A 97 8.46 -5.26 -7.84
N ARG A 98 9.48 -4.40 -7.82
CA ARG A 98 10.54 -4.44 -8.83
C ARG A 98 11.41 -5.69 -8.71
N ASN A 99 11.91 -5.97 -7.52
CA ASN A 99 12.92 -7.00 -7.31
C ASN A 99 12.35 -8.42 -7.21
N SER A 100 11.20 -8.57 -6.59
CA SER A 100 10.58 -9.88 -6.37
C SER A 100 9.57 -10.26 -7.46
N TYR A 101 8.97 -9.27 -8.12
CA TYR A 101 7.92 -9.51 -9.10
C TYR A 101 8.23 -8.95 -10.50
N GLY A 102 9.41 -8.38 -10.68
CA GLY A 102 9.85 -7.90 -11.99
C GLY A 102 9.09 -6.69 -12.52
N ALA A 103 8.47 -5.90 -11.66
CA ALA A 103 7.66 -4.77 -12.11
C ALA A 103 8.53 -3.73 -12.82
N ARG A 104 8.02 -3.23 -13.94
CA ARG A 104 8.63 -2.12 -14.68
C ARG A 104 7.84 -0.84 -14.49
N ARG A 105 6.65 -0.95 -13.96
CA ARG A 105 5.75 0.16 -13.67
C ARG A 105 4.92 -0.23 -12.46
N VAL A 106 4.62 0.76 -11.62
CA VAL A 106 3.77 0.56 -10.45
C VAL A 106 2.63 1.58 -10.52
N SER A 107 1.41 1.14 -10.29
CA SER A 107 0.24 2.01 -10.20
C SER A 107 -0.29 2.05 -8.78
N VAL A 108 -0.89 3.18 -8.42
CA VAL A 108 -1.56 3.36 -7.13
C VAL A 108 -2.93 3.99 -7.39
N PRO A 109 -4.03 3.35 -7.01
CA PRO A 109 -5.35 4.00 -7.09
C PRO A 109 -5.50 4.99 -5.94
N VAL A 110 -5.76 6.24 -6.26
CA VAL A 110 -5.88 7.32 -5.28
C VAL A 110 -7.23 8.00 -5.46
N ALA A 111 -7.98 8.15 -4.37
CA ALA A 111 -9.28 8.83 -4.43
C ALA A 111 -9.09 10.26 -4.95
N LEU A 112 -9.98 10.67 -5.85
CA LEU A 112 -9.92 12.01 -6.45
C LEU A 112 -9.99 13.12 -5.40
N GLU A 113 -10.66 12.86 -4.29
CA GLU A 113 -10.80 13.82 -3.20
C GLU A 113 -9.64 13.80 -2.21
N HIS A 114 -8.77 12.79 -2.28
CA HIS A 114 -7.70 12.60 -1.31
C HIS A 114 -6.42 13.32 -1.76
N THR A 115 -6.42 14.65 -1.65
CA THR A 115 -5.31 15.49 -2.12
C THR A 115 -4.00 15.21 -1.36
N ALA A 116 -4.08 14.87 -0.08
CA ALA A 116 -2.90 14.54 0.71
C ALA A 116 -2.18 13.30 0.17
N ALA A 117 -2.93 12.26 -0.22
CA ALA A 117 -2.35 11.06 -0.81
C ALA A 117 -1.77 11.36 -2.20
N GLN A 118 -2.46 12.16 -3.00
CA GLN A 118 -1.96 12.58 -4.30
C GLN A 118 -0.60 13.26 -4.17
N SER A 119 -0.48 14.17 -3.21
CA SER A 119 0.78 14.86 -2.92
C SER A 119 1.87 13.89 -2.45
N PHE A 120 1.51 12.94 -1.58
CA PHE A 120 2.43 11.93 -1.07
C PHE A 120 3.05 11.10 -2.21
N TRP A 121 2.20 10.56 -3.09
CA TRP A 121 2.68 9.74 -4.21
C TRP A 121 3.41 10.56 -5.26
N SER A 122 2.98 11.81 -5.50
CA SER A 122 3.68 12.72 -6.41
C SER A 122 5.11 12.98 -5.96
N LYS A 123 5.34 13.14 -4.67
CA LYS A 123 6.69 13.35 -4.12
C LYS A 123 7.59 12.13 -4.31
N LEU A 124 7.00 10.95 -4.46
CA LEU A 124 7.73 9.72 -4.74
C LEU A 124 7.99 9.51 -6.24
N GLY A 125 7.51 10.41 -7.08
CA GLY A 125 7.73 10.37 -8.52
C GLY A 125 6.55 9.84 -9.33
N PHE A 126 5.44 9.49 -8.68
CA PHE A 126 4.24 9.07 -9.40
C PHE A 126 3.60 10.26 -10.11
N THR A 127 3.04 9.99 -11.28
CA THR A 127 2.31 11.00 -12.07
C THR A 127 0.89 10.53 -12.32
N PHE A 128 -0.01 11.48 -12.53
CA PHE A 128 -1.40 11.17 -12.85
C PHE A 128 -1.49 10.51 -14.22
N SER A 129 -2.36 9.51 -14.35
CA SER A 129 -2.73 8.92 -15.62
C SER A 129 -4.13 9.39 -16.00
N ASP A 130 -4.59 9.00 -17.21
CA ASP A 130 -5.95 9.27 -17.67
C ASP A 130 -6.94 8.20 -17.18
N SER A 131 -6.47 7.20 -16.46
CA SER A 131 -7.32 6.10 -15.99
C SER A 131 -8.01 6.50 -14.69
N ILE A 132 -9.32 6.68 -14.77
CA ILE A 132 -10.19 7.04 -13.65
C ILE A 132 -11.29 6.01 -13.56
N GLU A 133 -11.47 5.39 -12.39
CA GLU A 133 -12.51 4.40 -12.14
C GLU A 133 -13.11 4.62 -10.76
N ASP A 134 -14.43 4.66 -10.67
CA ASP A 134 -15.18 4.73 -9.41
C ASP A 134 -14.69 5.81 -8.43
N GLY A 135 -14.31 6.98 -8.96
CA GLY A 135 -13.82 8.08 -8.13
C GLY A 135 -12.36 7.99 -7.74
N TYR A 136 -11.61 7.06 -8.34
CA TYR A 136 -10.17 6.93 -8.13
C TYR A 136 -9.42 7.21 -9.42
N VAL A 137 -8.29 7.90 -9.30
CA VAL A 137 -7.33 8.05 -10.40
C VAL A 137 -6.15 7.14 -10.16
N PHE A 138 -5.66 6.50 -11.22
CA PHE A 138 -4.43 5.72 -11.12
C PHE A 138 -3.22 6.62 -11.33
N MET A 139 -2.39 6.71 -10.32
CA MET A 139 -1.09 7.37 -10.43
C MET A 139 -0.05 6.31 -10.74
N ARG A 140 0.95 6.64 -11.56
CA ARG A 140 1.92 5.67 -12.07
C ARG A 140 3.35 6.13 -11.94
N LEU A 141 4.21 5.15 -11.67
CA LEU A 141 5.66 5.33 -11.60
C LEU A 141 6.31 4.33 -12.56
N SER A 142 7.11 4.84 -13.49
CA SER A 142 7.93 3.98 -14.35
C SER A 142 9.25 3.68 -13.63
N LEU A 143 9.69 2.43 -13.70
CA LEU A 143 10.92 1.98 -13.05
C LEU A 143 12.00 1.78 -14.11
N PRO A 144 13.25 2.15 -13.80
CA PRO A 144 14.37 1.95 -14.74
C PRO A 144 14.73 0.48 -14.93
#